data_b6a8ad8b4df0d171d271bed63668b569
#
_entry.id   b6a8ad8b4df0d171d271bed63668b569
#
_cell.length_a   1.000
_cell.length_b   1.000
_cell.length_c   1.000
_cell.angle_alpha   90.00
_cell.angle_beta   90.00
_cell.angle_gamma   90.00
#
_symmetry.space_group_name_H-M   'P 1'
#
loop_
_entity.id
_entity.type
_entity.pdbx_description
1 polymer ?
#
loop_
_entity_poly.entity_id
_entity_poly.type
_entity_poly.pdbx_seq_one_letter_code
_entity_poly.pdbx_strand_id
1 'polypeptide(L)'
;MNKGLKIFLIILLVLVIIIVGLGVAGYTFVNGKIGKMQKENIDTTAVGINEETKQELKGYRNIALLGIDSRADDYGLGNRSDCMIIASINQETNAVKLISVYRDTYVYVTENGTKRLDKITHAYSYGGAQNTLKSLNEALDLNITEFVTVNFDAVIAAVDSLGGVYIDLDSSEIKYINDYIDATSQSSGIKSSHITSTGRQRLDGVQAVAYSRIRYTAGGDYKRTERMRTVVEAMLSKAKTLGVGQLNSFADTILPRIRTNISSSEIWGLVPKLASFKVTESIGWPYETQGITLDRWYGVPVTLQSNVERLHKEAFEQEDYEASDTVKEMSAAIAVSYTHLTLPTILLV
;
A
#
# COMPACT_ATOMS: atom_id res chain seq x y z
N MET A 1 -0.62 -21.25 1.10
CA MET A 1 -0.51 -20.00 1.87
C MET A 1 0.60 -19.15 1.24
N ASN A 2 0.22 -18.13 0.48
CA ASN A 2 1.14 -17.35 -0.37
C ASN A 2 2.12 -16.52 0.48
N LYS A 3 3.39 -16.88 0.38
CA LYS A 3 4.53 -16.23 1.07
C LYS A 3 4.76 -14.76 0.64
N GLY A 4 4.10 -14.33 -0.42
CA GLY A 4 4.36 -13.08 -1.13
C GLY A 4 3.98 -11.78 -0.44
N LEU A 5 2.89 -11.79 0.26
CA LEU A 5 2.37 -10.60 0.94
C LEU A 5 3.12 -10.26 2.24
N LYS A 6 3.83 -11.21 2.81
CA LYS A 6 4.58 -11.02 4.06
C LYS A 6 5.60 -9.88 4.00
N ILE A 7 5.83 -9.31 2.87
CA ILE A 7 7.14 -8.73 2.64
C ILE A 7 7.15 -7.26 2.24
N PHE A 8 6.10 -6.69 1.61
CA PHE A 8 6.04 -5.24 1.36
C PHE A 8 6.04 -4.43 2.65
N LEU A 9 5.37 -4.90 3.65
CA LEU A 9 5.40 -4.26 4.96
C LEU A 9 6.68 -4.47 5.72
N ILE A 10 7.29 -5.56 5.49
CA ILE A 10 8.61 -5.75 6.06
C ILE A 10 9.58 -4.72 5.48
N ILE A 11 9.42 -4.18 4.26
CA ILE A 11 10.32 -3.09 3.81
C ILE A 11 9.97 -1.75 4.42
N LEU A 12 8.72 -1.43 4.54
CA LEU A 12 8.38 -0.25 5.31
C LEU A 12 8.61 -0.50 6.81
N LEU A 13 8.29 -1.69 7.30
CA LEU A 13 8.70 -2.12 8.63
C LEU A 13 10.22 -2.30 8.69
N VAL A 14 10.93 -2.77 7.65
CA VAL A 14 12.39 -2.79 7.56
C VAL A 14 12.96 -1.41 7.29
N LEU A 15 12.31 -0.50 6.62
CA LEU A 15 12.69 0.91 6.64
C LEU A 15 12.57 1.48 8.06
N VAL A 16 11.55 1.16 8.77
CA VAL A 16 11.42 1.44 10.21
C VAL A 16 12.37 0.56 11.03
N ILE A 17 12.61 -0.73 10.74
CA ILE A 17 13.53 -1.69 11.40
C ILE A 17 15.00 -1.37 11.19
N ILE A 18 15.39 -0.89 10.03
CA ILE A 18 16.78 -0.47 9.77
C ILE A 18 17.14 0.76 10.61
N ILE A 19 16.19 1.64 10.83
CA ILE A 19 16.34 2.73 11.80
C ILE A 19 16.66 2.18 13.20
N VAL A 20 16.25 0.99 13.49
CA VAL A 20 16.18 0.40 14.83
C VAL A 20 17.20 -0.65 15.14
N GLY A 21 17.65 -1.43 14.18
CA GLY A 21 18.70 -2.44 14.37
C GLY A 21 20.06 -1.85 14.81
N LEU A 22 20.14 -0.52 14.88
CA LEU A 22 21.32 0.25 15.26
C LEU A 22 21.40 0.53 16.79
N GLY A 23 20.75 -0.25 17.61
CA GLY A 23 20.71 -0.25 19.07
C GLY A 23 21.65 0.66 19.85
N VAL A 24 21.12 1.25 20.90
CA VAL A 24 21.71 1.88 22.13
C VAL A 24 22.91 2.86 22.01
N ALA A 25 23.86 2.71 21.11
CA ALA A 25 24.96 3.70 20.95
C ALA A 25 24.51 4.96 20.18
N GLY A 26 23.29 5.02 19.74
CA GLY A 26 22.84 5.92 18.72
C GLY A 26 21.54 6.66 18.93
N TYR A 27 21.06 6.95 20.15
CA TYR A 27 19.85 7.80 20.31
C TYR A 27 19.94 9.09 19.51
N THR A 28 21.04 9.82 19.61
CA THR A 28 21.29 11.04 18.82
C THR A 28 21.45 10.74 17.32
N PHE A 29 22.11 9.64 17.00
CA PHE A 29 22.33 9.21 15.62
C PHE A 29 21.02 8.81 14.93
N VAL A 30 20.22 7.96 15.60
CA VAL A 30 18.92 7.49 15.05
C VAL A 30 17.91 8.63 14.99
N ASN A 31 17.88 9.52 16.00
CA ASN A 31 17.00 10.68 15.99
C ASN A 31 17.31 11.64 14.83
N GLY A 32 18.59 11.83 14.52
CA GLY A 32 19.03 12.58 13.33
C GLY A 32 18.62 11.92 12.00
N LYS A 33 18.51 10.60 11.97
CA LYS A 33 18.01 9.85 10.79
C LYS A 33 16.50 9.99 10.62
N ILE A 34 15.73 9.78 11.67
CA ILE A 34 14.26 9.92 11.67
C ILE A 34 13.85 11.35 11.32
N GLY A 35 14.61 12.35 11.78
CA GLY A 35 14.41 13.76 11.45
C GLY A 35 14.53 14.09 9.95
N LYS A 36 15.08 13.19 9.14
CA LYS A 36 15.15 13.35 7.67
C LYS A 36 13.85 13.00 6.95
N MET A 37 12.90 12.32 7.59
CA MET A 37 11.60 12.04 6.99
C MET A 37 10.80 13.32 6.80
N GLN A 38 10.07 13.40 5.70
CA GLN A 38 9.17 14.51 5.43
C GLN A 38 7.90 14.34 6.30
N LYS A 39 7.73 15.25 7.28
CA LYS A 39 6.55 15.24 8.14
C LYS A 39 5.37 15.90 7.46
N GLU A 40 4.22 15.24 7.53
CA GLU A 40 2.95 15.77 7.08
C GLU A 40 1.93 15.71 8.22
N ASN A 41 1.42 16.86 8.62
CA ASN A 41 0.36 16.93 9.61
C ASN A 41 -0.98 16.73 8.94
N ILE A 42 -1.77 15.81 9.45
CA ILE A 42 -3.17 15.59 9.05
C ILE A 42 -4.08 15.77 10.26
N ASP A 43 -5.32 16.12 10.00
CA ASP A 43 -6.36 16.11 11.05
C ASP A 43 -6.87 14.67 11.24
N THR A 44 -6.38 14.02 12.28
CA THR A 44 -6.75 12.63 12.61
C THR A 44 -8.19 12.51 13.13
N THR A 45 -8.89 13.64 13.41
CA THR A 45 -10.31 13.63 13.77
C THR A 45 -11.21 13.64 12.53
N ALA A 46 -10.66 14.01 11.37
CA ALA A 46 -11.36 14.11 10.09
C ALA A 46 -11.09 12.93 9.13
N VAL A 47 -10.56 11.81 9.64
CA VAL A 47 -10.24 10.61 8.83
C VAL A 47 -11.36 9.56 8.82
N GLY A 48 -12.58 9.91 9.19
CA GLY A 48 -13.76 9.06 8.98
C GLY A 48 -13.83 7.80 9.83
N ILE A 49 -13.26 7.80 11.03
CA ILE A 49 -13.30 6.66 11.95
C ILE A 49 -14.62 6.63 12.68
N ASN A 50 -15.30 5.48 12.68
CA ASN A 50 -16.44 5.20 13.53
C ASN A 50 -15.97 4.96 14.97
N GLU A 51 -16.63 5.57 15.96
CA GLU A 51 -16.24 5.44 17.38
C GLU A 51 -16.43 4.01 17.91
N GLU A 52 -17.40 3.24 17.42
CA GLU A 52 -17.59 1.83 17.76
C GLU A 52 -16.40 1.00 17.25
N THR A 53 -16.11 1.09 15.96
CA THR A 53 -14.94 0.45 15.33
C THR A 53 -13.62 0.81 16.03
N LYS A 54 -13.48 2.06 16.46
CA LYS A 54 -12.30 2.52 17.19
C LYS A 54 -12.12 1.80 18.52
N GLN A 55 -13.21 1.50 19.23
CA GLN A 55 -13.15 0.75 20.49
C GLN A 55 -12.86 -0.73 20.21
N GLU A 56 -13.50 -1.32 19.20
CA GLU A 56 -13.33 -2.71 18.84
C GLU A 56 -11.91 -3.04 18.36
N LEU A 57 -11.29 -2.12 17.62
CA LEU A 57 -9.94 -2.27 17.10
C LEU A 57 -8.85 -1.68 18.01
N LYS A 58 -9.16 -1.34 19.27
CA LYS A 58 -8.21 -0.71 20.20
C LYS A 58 -6.94 -1.54 20.44
N GLY A 59 -7.01 -2.86 20.31
CA GLY A 59 -5.87 -3.78 20.42
C GLY A 59 -4.96 -3.79 19.19
N TYR A 60 -5.38 -3.15 18.09
CA TYR A 60 -4.66 -3.11 16.83
C TYR A 60 -4.14 -1.70 16.53
N ARG A 61 -2.92 -1.63 15.99
CA ARG A 61 -2.36 -0.41 15.40
C ARG A 61 -2.35 -0.58 13.90
N ASN A 62 -3.19 0.19 13.21
CA ASN A 62 -3.35 0.13 11.76
C ASN A 62 -2.62 1.32 11.10
N ILE A 63 -1.66 1.03 10.22
CA ILE A 63 -0.85 2.03 9.51
C ILE A 63 -1.09 1.87 8.01
N ALA A 64 -1.50 2.94 7.33
CA ALA A 64 -1.63 2.94 5.89
C ALA A 64 -0.29 3.17 5.19
N LEU A 65 0.04 2.29 4.27
CA LEU A 65 1.23 2.32 3.44
C LEU A 65 0.80 2.67 2.03
N LEU A 66 1.18 3.85 1.57
CA LEU A 66 0.73 4.44 0.33
C LEU A 66 1.88 4.55 -0.67
N GLY A 67 1.79 3.83 -1.77
CA GLY A 67 2.69 3.98 -2.92
C GLY A 67 2.01 4.85 -3.97
N ILE A 68 2.56 6.02 -4.25
CA ILE A 68 1.99 6.97 -5.21
C ILE A 68 2.72 6.95 -6.54
N ASP A 69 2.01 7.26 -7.62
CA ASP A 69 2.52 7.30 -8.99
C ASP A 69 3.18 8.64 -9.34
N SER A 70 3.79 9.29 -8.36
CA SER A 70 4.40 10.60 -8.53
C SER A 70 5.83 10.54 -9.06
N ARG A 71 6.25 11.65 -9.66
CA ARG A 71 7.60 11.88 -10.18
C ARG A 71 8.34 12.82 -9.25
N ALA A 72 9.62 12.56 -9.01
CA ALA A 72 10.45 13.34 -8.10
C ALA A 72 9.85 13.49 -6.68
N ASP A 73 10.18 14.52 -5.95
CA ASP A 73 9.68 14.78 -4.58
C ASP A 73 8.24 15.38 -4.57
N ASP A 74 7.44 15.11 -5.60
CA ASP A 74 6.05 15.57 -5.66
C ASP A 74 5.11 14.59 -4.97
N TYR A 75 4.73 14.92 -3.74
CA TYR A 75 3.72 14.24 -2.95
C TYR A 75 2.36 14.99 -2.96
N GLY A 76 2.22 15.95 -3.88
CA GLY A 76 1.05 16.83 -3.96
C GLY A 76 -0.21 16.16 -4.47
N LEU A 77 -1.27 16.97 -4.54
CA LEU A 77 -2.55 16.55 -5.11
C LEU A 77 -2.41 16.25 -6.60
N GLY A 78 -3.31 15.40 -7.12
CA GLY A 78 -3.27 14.92 -8.51
C GLY A 78 -2.56 13.57 -8.68
N ASN A 79 -1.65 13.20 -7.76
CA ASN A 79 -1.05 11.87 -7.74
C ASN A 79 -2.05 10.82 -7.25
N ARG A 80 -1.90 9.56 -7.67
CA ARG A 80 -2.76 8.45 -7.26
C ARG A 80 -2.02 7.49 -6.35
N SER A 81 -2.70 6.96 -5.34
CA SER A 81 -2.19 5.86 -4.54
C SER A 81 -2.40 4.53 -5.27
N ASP A 82 -1.45 4.17 -6.12
CA ASP A 82 -1.49 2.93 -6.91
C ASP A 82 -1.25 1.67 -6.07
N CYS A 83 -0.66 1.84 -4.90
CA CYS A 83 -0.45 0.80 -3.90
C CYS A 83 -0.99 1.29 -2.56
N MET A 84 -1.92 0.54 -1.99
CA MET A 84 -2.48 0.80 -0.66
C MET A 84 -2.43 -0.48 0.15
N ILE A 85 -1.68 -0.47 1.24
CA ILE A 85 -1.57 -1.62 2.14
C ILE A 85 -1.73 -1.12 3.56
N ILE A 86 -2.55 -1.82 4.32
CA ILE A 86 -2.75 -1.55 5.74
C ILE A 86 -1.92 -2.55 6.54
N ALA A 87 -1.01 -2.02 7.35
CA ALA A 87 -0.28 -2.78 8.34
C ALA A 87 -1.10 -2.86 9.61
N SER A 88 -1.76 -3.96 9.85
CA SER A 88 -2.45 -4.20 11.09
C SER A 88 -1.54 -4.94 12.07
N ILE A 89 -1.18 -4.28 13.15
CA ILE A 89 -0.29 -4.79 14.20
C ILE A 89 -1.12 -5.08 15.44
N ASN A 90 -1.27 -6.35 15.79
CA ASN A 90 -1.81 -6.73 17.09
C ASN A 90 -0.79 -6.35 18.18
N GLN A 91 -1.17 -5.43 19.06
CA GLN A 91 -0.25 -4.83 20.04
C GLN A 91 0.09 -5.76 21.21
N GLU A 92 -0.68 -6.81 21.43
CA GLU A 92 -0.45 -7.82 22.45
C GLU A 92 0.51 -8.91 21.96
N THR A 93 0.24 -9.46 20.78
CA THR A 93 0.99 -10.61 20.22
C THR A 93 2.15 -10.20 19.32
N ASN A 94 2.21 -8.94 18.88
CA ASN A 94 3.09 -8.44 17.83
C ASN A 94 2.93 -9.16 16.49
N ALA A 95 1.79 -9.83 16.27
CA ALA A 95 1.41 -10.36 14.97
C ALA A 95 1.07 -9.19 14.03
N VAL A 96 1.51 -9.28 12.78
CA VAL A 96 1.24 -8.28 11.73
C VAL A 96 0.46 -8.94 10.62
N LYS A 97 -0.72 -8.42 10.33
CA LYS A 97 -1.51 -8.80 9.16
C LYS A 97 -1.45 -7.69 8.12
N LEU A 98 -1.40 -8.07 6.84
CA LEU A 98 -1.24 -7.19 5.71
C LEU A 98 -2.47 -7.20 4.84
N ILE A 99 -3.14 -6.06 4.73
CA ILE A 99 -4.35 -5.92 3.94
C ILE A 99 -4.04 -5.04 2.73
N SER A 100 -3.95 -5.65 1.54
CA SER A 100 -3.77 -4.92 0.28
C SER A 100 -5.12 -4.53 -0.29
N VAL A 101 -5.38 -3.23 -0.42
CA VAL A 101 -6.60 -2.71 -1.03
C VAL A 101 -6.38 -2.49 -2.52
N TYR A 102 -7.22 -3.11 -3.36
CA TYR A 102 -7.11 -2.95 -4.81
C TYR A 102 -7.50 -1.53 -5.23
N ARG A 103 -6.64 -0.89 -5.99
CA ARG A 103 -6.75 0.53 -6.35
C ARG A 103 -8.04 0.93 -7.08
N ASP A 104 -8.60 0.01 -7.87
CA ASP A 104 -9.78 0.28 -8.68
C ASP A 104 -11.09 -0.09 -7.96
N THR A 105 -11.04 -0.35 -6.64
CA THR A 105 -12.21 -0.64 -5.82
C THR A 105 -13.17 0.55 -5.82
N TYR A 106 -14.45 0.28 -6.13
CA TYR A 106 -15.52 1.26 -6.24
C TYR A 106 -16.14 1.54 -4.89
N VAL A 107 -15.82 2.69 -4.31
CA VAL A 107 -16.25 3.12 -2.97
C VAL A 107 -16.46 4.63 -2.92
N TYR A 108 -16.95 5.15 -1.80
CA TYR A 108 -16.99 6.60 -1.61
C TYR A 108 -15.59 7.19 -1.45
N VAL A 109 -15.34 8.25 -2.22
CA VAL A 109 -14.20 9.15 -2.05
C VAL A 109 -14.72 10.59 -1.92
N THR A 110 -13.95 11.45 -1.28
CA THR A 110 -14.32 12.87 -1.12
C THR A 110 -13.55 13.69 -2.15
N GLU A 111 -14.26 14.41 -3.01
CA GLU A 111 -13.71 15.38 -3.96
C GLU A 111 -14.31 16.76 -3.66
N ASN A 112 -13.47 17.76 -3.39
CA ASN A 112 -13.92 19.13 -3.06
C ASN A 112 -15.02 19.19 -1.98
N GLY A 113 -14.88 18.37 -0.94
CA GLY A 113 -15.85 18.30 0.17
C GLY A 113 -17.10 17.46 -0.12
N THR A 114 -17.29 16.95 -1.34
CA THR A 114 -18.47 16.15 -1.72
C THR A 114 -18.08 14.67 -1.82
N LYS A 115 -18.87 13.80 -1.21
CA LYS A 115 -18.73 12.33 -1.35
C LYS A 115 -19.29 11.90 -2.70
N ARG A 116 -18.54 11.05 -3.41
CA ARG A 116 -18.98 10.39 -4.64
C ARG A 116 -18.41 8.98 -4.74
N LEU A 117 -19.09 8.11 -5.45
CA LEU A 117 -18.57 6.79 -5.78
C LEU A 117 -17.52 6.90 -6.88
N ASP A 118 -16.31 6.42 -6.60
CA ASP A 118 -15.17 6.43 -7.53
C ASP A 118 -14.16 5.34 -7.12
N LYS A 119 -13.06 5.21 -7.85
CA LYS A 119 -11.94 4.35 -7.47
C LYS A 119 -11.27 4.88 -6.21
N ILE A 120 -11.00 4.00 -5.26
CA ILE A 120 -10.35 4.38 -4.01
C ILE A 120 -8.97 5.04 -4.22
N THR A 121 -8.26 4.69 -5.30
CA THR A 121 -6.97 5.32 -5.66
C THR A 121 -7.07 6.83 -5.88
N HIS A 122 -8.26 7.34 -6.28
CA HIS A 122 -8.47 8.76 -6.52
C HIS A 122 -8.57 9.57 -5.22
N ALA A 123 -8.80 8.92 -4.07
CA ALA A 123 -8.83 9.61 -2.78
C ALA A 123 -7.55 10.40 -2.52
N TYR A 124 -6.38 9.85 -2.89
CA TYR A 124 -5.11 10.56 -2.75
C TYR A 124 -5.04 11.78 -3.67
N SER A 125 -5.47 11.66 -4.91
CA SER A 125 -5.42 12.78 -5.87
C SER A 125 -6.33 13.95 -5.50
N TYR A 126 -7.41 13.69 -4.78
CA TYR A 126 -8.37 14.72 -4.36
C TYR A 126 -8.03 15.38 -3.01
N GLY A 127 -7.33 14.68 -2.11
CA GLY A 127 -7.08 15.23 -0.77
C GLY A 127 -5.88 14.59 -0.03
N GLY A 128 -4.94 13.99 -0.77
CA GLY A 128 -3.70 13.44 -0.22
C GLY A 128 -3.93 12.27 0.75
N ALA A 129 -2.99 12.09 1.67
CA ALA A 129 -3.02 11.01 2.63
C ALA A 129 -4.26 11.06 3.52
N GLN A 130 -4.66 12.24 4.03
CA GLN A 130 -5.82 12.38 4.91
C GLN A 130 -7.11 11.86 4.26
N ASN A 131 -7.37 12.22 3.00
CA ASN A 131 -8.55 11.76 2.27
C ASN A 131 -8.48 10.25 1.95
N THR A 132 -7.28 9.73 1.70
CA THR A 132 -7.07 8.29 1.50
C THR A 132 -7.39 7.52 2.79
N LEU A 133 -6.90 7.98 3.94
CA LEU A 133 -7.23 7.38 5.24
C LEU A 133 -8.73 7.39 5.49
N LYS A 134 -9.39 8.54 5.19
CA LYS A 134 -10.84 8.66 5.32
C LYS A 134 -11.57 7.63 4.47
N SER A 135 -11.21 7.51 3.20
CA SER A 135 -11.86 6.53 2.30
C SER A 135 -11.60 5.09 2.73
N LEU A 136 -10.39 4.77 3.24
CA LEU A 136 -10.07 3.46 3.77
C LEU A 136 -10.86 3.14 5.04
N ASN A 137 -10.93 4.08 6.00
CA ASN A 137 -11.67 3.89 7.25
C ASN A 137 -13.17 3.71 7.00
N GLU A 138 -13.76 4.58 6.18
CA GLU A 138 -15.19 4.51 5.86
C GLU A 138 -15.58 3.28 5.04
N ALA A 139 -14.69 2.77 4.17
CA ALA A 139 -14.98 1.63 3.29
C ALA A 139 -14.69 0.27 3.93
N LEU A 140 -13.79 0.20 4.92
CA LEU A 140 -13.34 -1.05 5.52
C LEU A 140 -13.64 -1.14 7.03
N ASP A 141 -14.32 -0.15 7.60
CA ASP A 141 -14.52 0.00 9.05
C ASP A 141 -13.21 -0.13 9.82
N LEU A 142 -12.25 0.77 9.56
CA LEU A 142 -10.95 0.74 10.21
C LEU A 142 -10.71 1.99 11.07
N ASN A 143 -9.65 1.93 11.89
CA ASN A 143 -9.22 3.01 12.78
C ASN A 143 -7.85 3.60 12.41
N ILE A 144 -7.58 3.74 11.11
CA ILE A 144 -6.28 4.20 10.61
C ILE A 144 -6.12 5.70 10.87
N THR A 145 -5.10 6.06 11.65
CA THR A 145 -4.71 7.46 11.89
C THR A 145 -3.30 7.75 11.41
N GLU A 146 -2.55 6.72 11.02
CA GLU A 146 -1.14 6.81 10.66
C GLU A 146 -0.91 6.36 9.23
N PHE A 147 0.03 7.02 8.57
CA PHE A 147 0.41 6.64 7.21
C PHE A 147 1.90 6.79 6.95
N VAL A 148 2.34 6.10 5.91
CA VAL A 148 3.63 6.34 5.26
C VAL A 148 3.41 6.34 3.76
N THR A 149 3.84 7.42 3.09
CA THR A 149 3.78 7.56 1.64
C THR A 149 5.18 7.50 1.04
N VAL A 150 5.32 6.75 -0.06
CA VAL A 150 6.51 6.65 -0.91
C VAL A 150 6.13 6.81 -2.37
N ASN A 151 7.04 7.33 -3.20
CA ASN A 151 6.89 7.42 -4.64
C ASN A 151 7.78 6.41 -5.39
N PHE A 152 7.71 6.39 -6.72
CA PHE A 152 8.54 5.50 -7.53
C PHE A 152 10.05 5.77 -7.39
N ASP A 153 10.45 7.04 -7.27
CA ASP A 153 11.86 7.40 -7.10
C ASP A 153 12.42 6.89 -5.77
N ALA A 154 11.59 6.89 -4.72
CA ALA A 154 11.96 6.26 -3.45
C ALA A 154 12.19 4.74 -3.62
N VAL A 155 11.34 4.06 -4.38
CA VAL A 155 11.50 2.62 -4.65
C VAL A 155 12.74 2.36 -5.50
N ILE A 156 12.99 3.14 -6.55
CA ILE A 156 14.20 3.05 -7.37
C ILE A 156 15.44 3.21 -6.48
N ALA A 157 15.50 4.28 -5.71
CA ALA A 157 16.63 4.55 -4.81
C ALA A 157 16.82 3.45 -3.76
N ALA A 158 15.72 2.86 -3.26
CA ALA A 158 15.76 1.76 -2.30
C ALA A 158 16.40 0.51 -2.93
N VAL A 159 15.92 0.08 -4.08
CA VAL A 159 16.46 -1.10 -4.79
C VAL A 159 17.93 -0.89 -5.13
N ASP A 160 18.30 0.26 -5.65
CA ASP A 160 19.68 0.55 -6.03
C ASP A 160 20.62 0.60 -4.82
N SER A 161 20.17 1.18 -3.70
CA SER A 161 20.96 1.20 -2.45
C SER A 161 21.16 -0.17 -1.82
N LEU A 162 20.25 -1.13 -2.13
CA LEU A 162 20.40 -2.54 -1.79
C LEU A 162 21.36 -3.29 -2.74
N GLY A 163 21.82 -2.65 -3.83
CA GLY A 163 22.63 -3.27 -4.88
C GLY A 163 21.80 -4.14 -5.82
N GLY A 164 20.52 -3.83 -5.99
CA GLY A 164 19.56 -4.57 -6.81
C GLY A 164 18.87 -5.71 -6.06
N VAL A 165 17.79 -6.22 -6.66
CA VAL A 165 16.99 -7.31 -6.14
C VAL A 165 16.89 -8.47 -7.12
N TYR A 166 16.68 -9.70 -6.63
CA TYR A 166 16.51 -10.87 -7.48
C TYR A 166 15.02 -11.23 -7.61
N ILE A 167 14.56 -11.31 -8.86
CA ILE A 167 13.18 -11.69 -9.21
C ILE A 167 13.22 -12.72 -10.30
N ASP A 168 12.35 -13.74 -10.22
CA ASP A 168 12.15 -14.73 -11.26
C ASP A 168 11.14 -14.19 -12.28
N LEU A 169 11.58 -13.97 -13.52
CA LEU A 169 10.77 -13.44 -14.60
C LEU A 169 10.27 -14.56 -15.51
N ASP A 170 8.99 -14.54 -15.84
CA ASP A 170 8.41 -15.44 -16.83
C ASP A 170 8.42 -14.86 -18.26
N SER A 171 8.10 -15.69 -19.24
CA SER A 171 8.11 -15.28 -20.65
C SER A 171 7.03 -14.23 -20.99
N SER A 172 5.92 -14.24 -20.25
CA SER A 172 4.86 -13.25 -20.45
C SER A 172 5.26 -11.87 -19.95
N GLU A 173 6.11 -11.81 -18.94
CA GLU A 173 6.63 -10.58 -18.34
C GLU A 173 7.73 -9.96 -19.22
N ILE A 174 8.64 -10.78 -19.76
CA ILE A 174 9.70 -10.33 -20.68
C ILE A 174 9.12 -9.59 -21.88
N LYS A 175 7.98 -10.04 -22.37
CA LYS A 175 7.29 -9.40 -23.52
C LYS A 175 6.99 -7.92 -23.28
N TYR A 176 6.72 -7.54 -22.03
CA TYR A 176 6.24 -6.18 -21.71
C TYR A 176 7.22 -5.36 -20.87
N ILE A 177 8.12 -6.00 -20.11
CA ILE A 177 8.95 -5.32 -19.12
C ILE A 177 9.81 -4.20 -19.73
N ASN A 178 10.31 -4.38 -20.95
CA ASN A 178 11.20 -3.43 -21.59
C ASN A 178 10.52 -2.12 -21.96
N ASP A 179 9.25 -2.15 -22.40
CA ASP A 179 8.44 -0.96 -22.64
C ASP A 179 8.26 -0.15 -21.32
N TYR A 180 8.07 -0.88 -20.21
CA TYR A 180 7.98 -0.26 -18.89
C TYR A 180 9.33 0.25 -18.36
N ILE A 181 10.45 -0.41 -18.71
CA ILE A 181 11.80 0.08 -18.41
C ILE A 181 12.04 1.40 -19.13
N ASP A 182 11.73 1.49 -20.41
CA ASP A 182 11.88 2.72 -21.20
C ASP A 182 11.02 3.86 -20.62
N ALA A 183 9.75 3.59 -20.34
CA ALA A 183 8.84 4.57 -19.74
C ALA A 183 9.30 5.02 -18.34
N THR A 184 9.84 4.09 -17.54
CA THR A 184 10.34 4.39 -16.18
C THR A 184 11.66 5.15 -16.24
N SER A 185 12.58 4.76 -17.14
CA SER A 185 13.83 5.48 -17.40
C SER A 185 13.58 6.91 -17.86
N GLN A 186 12.62 7.11 -18.76
CA GLN A 186 12.23 8.45 -19.21
C GLN A 186 11.65 9.30 -18.09
N SER A 187 10.81 8.70 -17.24
CA SER A 187 10.12 9.45 -16.17
C SER A 187 11.04 9.78 -15.00
N SER A 188 11.97 8.88 -14.62
CA SER A 188 12.92 9.08 -13.52
C SER A 188 14.21 9.81 -13.93
N GLY A 189 14.50 9.87 -15.23
CA GLY A 189 15.78 10.36 -15.74
C GLY A 189 16.96 9.38 -15.53
N ILE A 190 16.69 8.17 -15.00
CA ILE A 190 17.71 7.16 -14.72
C ILE A 190 17.67 6.11 -15.83
N LYS A 191 18.80 5.94 -16.53
CA LYS A 191 18.91 4.94 -17.60
C LYS A 191 19.07 3.55 -17.02
N SER A 192 18.40 2.57 -17.60
CA SER A 192 18.54 1.15 -17.29
C SER A 192 18.56 0.31 -18.56
N SER A 193 19.15 -0.88 -18.48
CA SER A 193 19.26 -1.81 -19.58
C SER A 193 17.99 -2.63 -19.74
N HIS A 194 17.68 -3.06 -20.98
CA HIS A 194 16.64 -4.03 -21.25
C HIS A 194 16.97 -5.42 -20.68
N ILE A 195 15.95 -6.17 -20.34
CA ILE A 195 16.03 -7.56 -19.89
C ILE A 195 15.62 -8.46 -21.06
N THR A 196 16.47 -9.44 -21.36
CA THR A 196 16.28 -10.33 -22.52
C THR A 196 16.10 -11.80 -22.17
N SER A 197 16.27 -12.17 -20.90
CA SER A 197 16.23 -13.56 -20.44
C SER A 197 15.19 -13.76 -19.34
N THR A 198 14.53 -14.91 -19.37
CA THR A 198 13.63 -15.39 -18.30
C THR A 198 14.41 -15.97 -17.13
N GLY A 199 13.70 -16.37 -16.07
CA GLY A 199 14.26 -16.94 -14.85
C GLY A 199 14.76 -15.87 -13.89
N ARG A 200 15.61 -16.28 -12.97
CA ARG A 200 16.10 -15.42 -11.88
C ARG A 200 17.05 -14.35 -12.40
N GLN A 201 16.59 -13.11 -12.40
CA GLN A 201 17.32 -11.92 -12.83
C GLN A 201 17.61 -10.99 -11.65
N ARG A 202 18.77 -10.31 -11.67
CA ARG A 202 19.03 -9.20 -10.76
C ARG A 202 18.52 -7.92 -11.39
N LEU A 203 17.50 -7.34 -10.82
CA LEU A 203 16.91 -6.10 -11.26
C LEU A 203 17.52 -4.90 -10.52
N ASP A 204 17.82 -3.83 -11.25
CA ASP A 204 18.06 -2.51 -10.68
C ASP A 204 16.76 -1.82 -10.30
N GLY A 205 16.83 -0.60 -9.75
CA GLY A 205 15.66 0.13 -9.28
C GLY A 205 14.64 0.43 -10.37
N VAL A 206 15.10 0.84 -11.55
CA VAL A 206 14.23 1.11 -12.71
C VAL A 206 13.56 -0.16 -13.19
N GLN A 207 14.29 -1.25 -13.33
CA GLN A 207 13.77 -2.56 -13.75
C GLN A 207 12.77 -3.11 -12.73
N ALA A 208 13.02 -2.96 -11.44
CA ALA A 208 12.12 -3.41 -10.38
C ALA A 208 10.80 -2.61 -10.38
N VAL A 209 10.86 -1.30 -10.56
CA VAL A 209 9.66 -0.47 -10.72
C VAL A 209 8.93 -0.82 -12.01
N ALA A 210 9.64 -0.98 -13.13
CA ALA A 210 9.06 -1.39 -14.41
C ALA A 210 8.30 -2.73 -14.27
N TYR A 211 8.92 -3.73 -13.63
CA TYR A 211 8.29 -5.02 -13.33
C TYR A 211 7.01 -4.86 -12.53
N SER A 212 7.02 -4.04 -11.48
CA SER A 212 5.86 -3.80 -10.63
C SER A 212 4.68 -3.13 -11.36
N ARG A 213 4.91 -2.52 -12.52
CA ARG A 213 3.93 -1.78 -13.32
C ARG A 213 3.29 -2.60 -14.43
N ILE A 214 3.78 -3.81 -14.76
CA ILE A 214 3.25 -4.65 -15.84
C ILE A 214 1.77 -4.98 -15.59
N ARG A 215 0.91 -4.71 -16.61
CA ARG A 215 -0.54 -4.95 -16.55
C ARG A 215 -1.06 -5.90 -17.63
N TYR A 216 -0.35 -6.04 -18.74
CA TYR A 216 -0.85 -6.72 -19.96
C TYR A 216 -0.63 -8.25 -19.93
N THR A 217 -0.43 -8.84 -18.76
CA THR A 217 -0.40 -10.29 -18.55
C THR A 217 -1.75 -10.78 -18.01
N ALA A 218 -2.00 -12.09 -18.07
CA ALA A 218 -3.19 -12.69 -17.43
C ALA A 218 -3.29 -12.27 -15.95
N GLY A 219 -4.50 -11.92 -15.51
CA GLY A 219 -4.76 -11.41 -14.16
C GLY A 219 -4.69 -9.88 -14.00
N GLY A 220 -4.29 -9.14 -15.04
CA GLY A 220 -4.41 -7.68 -15.11
C GLY A 220 -3.91 -6.93 -13.88
N ASP A 221 -4.76 -6.12 -13.26
CA ASP A 221 -4.42 -5.28 -12.10
C ASP A 221 -4.15 -6.07 -10.81
N TYR A 222 -4.81 -7.21 -10.62
CA TYR A 222 -4.52 -8.13 -9.51
C TYR A 222 -3.07 -8.66 -9.60
N LYS A 223 -2.63 -9.05 -10.82
CA LYS A 223 -1.27 -9.52 -11.07
C LYS A 223 -0.24 -8.41 -10.91
N ARG A 224 -0.58 -7.16 -11.26
CA ARG A 224 0.26 -5.99 -10.97
C ARG A 224 0.46 -5.81 -9.47
N THR A 225 -0.60 -5.89 -8.68
CA THR A 225 -0.51 -5.80 -7.21
C THR A 225 0.35 -6.91 -6.63
N GLU A 226 0.28 -8.14 -7.19
CA GLU A 226 1.17 -9.24 -6.83
C GLU A 226 2.64 -8.93 -7.15
N ARG A 227 2.93 -8.36 -8.34
CA ARG A 227 4.29 -7.95 -8.72
C ARG A 227 4.87 -6.87 -7.83
N MET A 228 4.05 -5.89 -7.45
CA MET A 228 4.47 -4.90 -6.45
C MET A 228 4.93 -5.58 -5.16
N ARG A 229 4.22 -6.61 -4.69
CA ARG A 229 4.61 -7.40 -3.53
C ARG A 229 5.91 -8.15 -3.74
N THR A 230 6.09 -8.79 -4.90
CA THR A 230 7.32 -9.52 -5.26
C THR A 230 8.56 -8.63 -5.19
N VAL A 231 8.49 -7.40 -5.74
CA VAL A 231 9.59 -6.42 -5.63
C VAL A 231 9.94 -6.17 -4.19
N VAL A 232 8.94 -5.97 -3.41
CA VAL A 232 9.07 -5.70 -2.01
C VAL A 232 9.66 -6.87 -1.27
N GLU A 233 9.32 -8.10 -1.60
CA GLU A 233 9.91 -9.34 -1.09
C GLU A 233 11.38 -9.44 -1.35
N ALA A 234 11.72 -9.20 -2.58
CA ALA A 234 13.09 -9.25 -3.02
C ALA A 234 13.95 -8.20 -2.29
N MET A 235 13.44 -6.97 -2.12
CA MET A 235 14.13 -5.93 -1.36
C MET A 235 14.37 -6.34 0.09
N LEU A 236 13.37 -6.94 0.78
CA LEU A 236 13.53 -7.39 2.17
C LEU A 236 14.53 -8.53 2.29
N SER A 237 14.42 -9.52 1.43
CA SER A 237 15.37 -10.63 1.41
C SER A 237 16.79 -10.09 1.27
N LYS A 238 16.97 -9.07 0.44
CA LYS A 238 18.25 -8.41 0.26
C LYS A 238 18.68 -7.59 1.48
N ALA A 239 17.77 -6.79 2.06
CA ALA A 239 18.06 -5.97 3.23
C ALA A 239 18.53 -6.80 4.43
N LYS A 240 17.99 -8.00 4.63
CA LYS A 240 18.42 -8.93 5.68
C LYS A 240 19.86 -9.42 5.53
N THR A 241 20.45 -9.30 4.34
CA THR A 241 21.84 -9.71 4.08
C THR A 241 22.84 -8.58 4.29
N LEU A 242 22.36 -7.35 4.57
CA LEU A 242 23.22 -6.19 4.69
C LEU A 242 23.88 -6.11 6.07
N GLY A 243 25.13 -5.68 6.11
CA GLY A 243 25.81 -5.30 7.35
C GLY A 243 25.34 -3.93 7.85
N VAL A 244 25.66 -3.63 9.12
CA VAL A 244 25.23 -2.38 9.81
C VAL A 244 25.58 -1.11 9.02
N GLY A 245 26.77 -1.04 8.41
CA GLY A 245 27.17 0.12 7.62
C GLY A 245 26.32 0.31 6.35
N GLN A 246 26.00 -0.78 5.66
CA GLN A 246 25.15 -0.76 4.47
C GLN A 246 23.70 -0.39 4.83
N LEU A 247 23.19 -0.94 5.94
CA LEU A 247 21.87 -0.57 6.48
C LEU A 247 21.79 0.91 6.83
N ASN A 248 22.87 1.46 7.40
CA ASN A 248 22.96 2.88 7.67
C ASN A 248 22.87 3.72 6.39
N SER A 249 23.64 3.37 5.36
CA SER A 249 23.63 4.07 4.07
C SER A 249 22.27 3.93 3.37
N PHE A 250 21.63 2.78 3.47
CA PHE A 250 20.27 2.56 2.99
C PHE A 250 19.27 3.51 3.68
N ALA A 251 19.33 3.61 5.01
CA ALA A 251 18.47 4.51 5.77
C ALA A 251 18.68 5.98 5.36
N ASP A 252 19.94 6.42 5.19
CA ASP A 252 20.23 7.78 4.70
C ASP A 252 19.64 8.09 3.33
N THR A 253 19.60 7.09 2.48
CA THR A 253 19.05 7.22 1.12
C THR A 253 17.52 7.28 1.13
N ILE A 254 16.87 6.50 1.97
CA ILE A 254 15.41 6.29 1.88
C ILE A 254 14.61 7.20 2.79
N LEU A 255 15.10 7.48 4.01
CA LEU A 255 14.33 8.29 4.97
C LEU A 255 13.94 9.68 4.46
N PRO A 256 14.79 10.42 3.72
CA PRO A 256 14.40 11.70 3.14
C PRO A 256 13.27 11.60 2.10
N ARG A 257 13.03 10.39 1.57
CA ARG A 257 12.02 10.09 0.54
C ARG A 257 10.73 9.51 1.09
N ILE A 258 10.56 9.51 2.40
CA ILE A 258 9.35 9.03 3.08
C ILE A 258 8.57 10.23 3.61
N ARG A 259 7.27 10.25 3.33
CA ARG A 259 6.33 11.21 3.90
C ARG A 259 5.40 10.52 4.89
N THR A 260 5.25 11.07 6.10
CA THR A 260 4.49 10.42 7.19
C THR A 260 4.04 11.42 8.25
N ASN A 261 2.95 11.08 8.95
CA ASN A 261 2.55 11.78 10.18
C ASN A 261 3.04 11.10 11.47
N ILE A 262 3.63 9.89 11.38
CA ILE A 262 4.13 9.17 12.54
C ILE A 262 5.25 9.97 13.20
N SER A 263 5.11 10.28 14.49
CA SER A 263 6.11 11.04 15.23
C SER A 263 7.40 10.24 15.48
N SER A 264 8.50 10.95 15.72
CA SER A 264 9.76 10.31 16.08
C SER A 264 9.65 9.45 17.34
N SER A 265 8.87 9.90 18.34
CA SER A 265 8.63 9.16 19.58
C SER A 265 7.86 7.85 19.34
N GLU A 266 6.88 7.86 18.46
CA GLU A 266 6.11 6.66 18.09
C GLU A 266 6.98 5.65 17.34
N ILE A 267 7.81 6.13 16.41
CA ILE A 267 8.79 5.29 15.74
C ILE A 267 9.73 4.67 16.79
N TRP A 268 10.24 5.45 17.74
CA TRP A 268 11.07 4.94 18.85
C TRP A 268 10.36 3.88 19.69
N GLY A 269 9.06 4.03 19.94
CA GLY A 269 8.26 3.04 20.64
C GLY A 269 8.12 1.70 19.90
N LEU A 270 8.19 1.70 18.55
CA LEU A 270 8.17 0.49 17.74
C LEU A 270 9.51 -0.23 17.69
N VAL A 271 10.62 0.48 17.91
CA VAL A 271 12.00 0.02 17.82
C VAL A 271 12.28 -1.27 18.62
N PRO A 272 12.02 -1.33 19.93
CA PRO A 272 12.34 -2.52 20.71
C PRO A 272 11.48 -3.74 20.34
N LYS A 273 10.30 -3.50 19.75
CA LYS A 273 9.32 -4.53 19.41
C LYS A 273 9.59 -5.20 18.07
N LEU A 274 10.45 -4.64 17.25
CA LEU A 274 10.62 -5.02 15.85
C LEU A 274 11.09 -6.46 15.64
N ALA A 275 11.98 -6.94 16.48
CA ALA A 275 12.44 -8.33 16.41
C ALA A 275 11.30 -9.32 16.71
N SER A 276 10.29 -8.88 17.48
CA SER A 276 9.13 -9.69 17.87
C SER A 276 8.00 -9.64 16.84
N PHE A 277 7.96 -8.67 15.93
CA PHE A 277 6.93 -8.60 14.91
C PHE A 277 7.02 -9.77 13.94
N LYS A 278 5.89 -10.44 13.74
CA LYS A 278 5.78 -11.57 12.81
C LYS A 278 4.64 -11.29 11.83
N VAL A 279 4.95 -11.22 10.54
CA VAL A 279 3.89 -11.21 9.53
C VAL A 279 3.27 -12.59 9.48
N THR A 280 2.02 -12.67 9.91
CA THR A 280 1.28 -13.93 10.02
C THR A 280 0.39 -14.18 8.83
N GLU A 281 -0.15 -13.12 8.23
CA GLU A 281 -1.11 -13.21 7.16
C GLU A 281 -1.04 -12.04 6.19
N SER A 282 -1.58 -12.27 5.01
CA SER A 282 -1.60 -11.34 3.91
C SER A 282 -2.89 -11.45 3.11
N ILE A 283 -3.70 -10.40 3.12
CA ILE A 283 -5.05 -10.34 2.60
C ILE A 283 -5.08 -9.41 1.38
N GLY A 284 -5.71 -9.85 0.28
CA GLY A 284 -6.12 -8.97 -0.82
C GLY A 284 -7.59 -8.61 -0.63
N TRP A 285 -7.92 -7.32 -0.66
CA TRP A 285 -9.28 -6.84 -0.46
C TRP A 285 -9.71 -5.90 -1.61
N PRO A 286 -10.96 -5.97 -2.07
CA PRO A 286 -12.05 -6.87 -1.67
C PRO A 286 -11.81 -8.32 -2.06
N TYR A 287 -12.38 -9.26 -1.31
CA TYR A 287 -12.29 -10.72 -1.61
C TYR A 287 -13.07 -11.07 -2.87
N GLU A 288 -14.24 -10.45 -3.01
CA GLU A 288 -15.14 -10.68 -4.11
C GLU A 288 -15.47 -9.37 -4.81
N THR A 289 -15.19 -9.31 -6.11
CA THR A 289 -15.45 -8.14 -6.95
C THR A 289 -16.09 -8.55 -8.26
N GLN A 290 -16.95 -7.67 -8.78
CA GLN A 290 -17.42 -7.72 -10.15
C GLN A 290 -16.87 -6.52 -10.91
N GLY A 291 -16.24 -6.77 -12.06
CA GLY A 291 -15.76 -5.70 -12.94
C GLY A 291 -16.90 -5.06 -13.70
N ILE A 292 -16.97 -3.76 -13.66
CA ILE A 292 -17.87 -2.99 -14.56
C ILE A 292 -17.06 -1.94 -15.33
N THR A 293 -17.52 -1.64 -16.55
CA THR A 293 -16.95 -0.54 -17.34
C THR A 293 -18.02 0.52 -17.52
N LEU A 294 -17.77 1.70 -16.98
CA LEU A 294 -18.56 2.92 -17.15
C LEU A 294 -17.82 3.86 -18.10
N ASP A 295 -17.35 5.00 -17.60
CA ASP A 295 -16.34 5.84 -18.25
C ASP A 295 -14.95 5.16 -18.24
N ARG A 296 -14.74 4.27 -17.27
CA ARG A 296 -13.55 3.43 -17.07
C ARG A 296 -13.94 2.14 -16.35
N TRP A 297 -12.98 1.22 -16.23
CA TRP A 297 -13.19 -0.03 -15.50
C TRP A 297 -13.13 0.19 -13.99
N TYR A 298 -14.07 -0.41 -13.24
CA TYR A 298 -14.13 -0.41 -11.77
C TYR A 298 -14.25 -1.83 -11.25
N GLY A 299 -13.63 -2.11 -10.09
CA GLY A 299 -13.82 -3.33 -9.31
C GLY A 299 -14.88 -3.08 -8.23
N VAL A 300 -16.09 -3.52 -8.48
CA VAL A 300 -17.22 -3.33 -7.56
C VAL A 300 -17.25 -4.47 -6.53
N PRO A 301 -17.17 -4.18 -5.22
CA PRO A 301 -17.31 -5.21 -4.19
C PRO A 301 -18.69 -5.86 -4.23
N VAL A 302 -18.76 -7.19 -4.09
CA VAL A 302 -20.03 -7.95 -4.14
C VAL A 302 -20.19 -8.80 -2.86
N THR A 303 -20.81 -8.24 -1.83
CA THR A 303 -21.18 -6.85 -1.54
C THR A 303 -20.06 -6.15 -0.78
N LEU A 304 -20.13 -4.82 -0.62
CA LEU A 304 -19.17 -4.14 0.27
C LEU A 304 -19.30 -4.66 1.70
N GLN A 305 -20.54 -4.74 2.21
CA GLN A 305 -20.82 -5.22 3.56
C GLN A 305 -20.20 -6.60 3.82
N SER A 306 -20.48 -7.61 2.99
CA SER A 306 -19.95 -8.96 3.18
C SER A 306 -18.43 -9.05 3.08
N ASN A 307 -17.81 -8.18 2.24
CA ASN A 307 -16.36 -8.09 2.15
C ASN A 307 -15.73 -7.47 3.42
N VAL A 308 -16.43 -6.54 4.07
CA VAL A 308 -15.97 -5.92 5.34
C VAL A 308 -16.15 -6.89 6.50
N GLU A 309 -17.30 -7.52 6.64
CA GLU A 309 -17.56 -8.53 7.69
C GLU A 309 -16.54 -9.67 7.61
N ARG A 310 -16.26 -10.16 6.40
CA ARG A 310 -15.20 -11.16 6.19
C ARG A 310 -13.81 -10.64 6.54
N LEU A 311 -13.50 -9.38 6.23
CA LEU A 311 -12.22 -8.77 6.60
C LEU A 311 -12.03 -8.74 8.11
N HIS A 312 -13.05 -8.32 8.86
CA HIS A 312 -12.98 -8.23 10.31
C HIS A 312 -12.84 -9.60 10.96
N LYS A 313 -13.54 -10.60 10.45
CA LYS A 313 -13.36 -11.99 10.87
C LYS A 313 -11.92 -12.49 10.62
N GLU A 314 -11.39 -12.33 9.43
CA GLU A 314 -10.07 -12.88 9.07
C GLU A 314 -8.91 -12.04 9.62
N ALA A 315 -9.00 -10.70 9.55
CA ALA A 315 -7.90 -9.83 9.96
C ALA A 315 -7.88 -9.53 11.47
N PHE A 316 -9.06 -9.43 12.10
CA PHE A 316 -9.19 -8.96 13.49
C PHE A 316 -9.80 -10.01 14.43
N GLU A 317 -10.07 -11.23 13.92
CA GLU A 317 -10.61 -12.35 14.72
C GLU A 317 -11.99 -12.07 15.33
N GLN A 318 -12.77 -11.19 14.66
CA GLN A 318 -14.12 -10.81 15.06
C GLN A 318 -15.15 -11.69 14.34
N GLU A 319 -15.49 -12.85 14.93
CA GLU A 319 -16.35 -13.87 14.30
C GLU A 319 -17.76 -13.36 13.95
N ASP A 320 -18.35 -12.54 14.81
CA ASP A 320 -19.73 -12.04 14.71
C ASP A 320 -19.74 -10.52 14.39
N TYR A 321 -18.74 -10.02 13.65
CA TYR A 321 -18.67 -8.63 13.29
C TYR A 321 -19.83 -8.22 12.37
N GLU A 322 -20.54 -7.16 12.76
CA GLU A 322 -21.54 -6.49 11.94
C GLU A 322 -20.96 -5.19 11.40
N ALA A 323 -21.05 -5.01 10.07
CA ALA A 323 -20.59 -3.78 9.42
C ALA A 323 -21.34 -2.56 9.95
N SER A 324 -20.64 -1.42 10.08
CA SER A 324 -21.22 -0.16 10.51
C SER A 324 -22.31 0.36 9.57
N ASP A 325 -23.12 1.30 10.06
CA ASP A 325 -24.11 1.96 9.22
C ASP A 325 -23.46 2.68 8.02
N THR A 326 -22.25 3.23 8.19
CA THR A 326 -21.48 3.84 7.09
C THR A 326 -21.20 2.84 5.97
N VAL A 327 -20.77 1.62 6.31
CA VAL A 327 -20.51 0.55 5.33
C VAL A 327 -21.82 0.06 4.71
N LYS A 328 -22.87 -0.14 5.52
CA LYS A 328 -24.20 -0.59 5.04
C LYS A 328 -24.80 0.43 4.04
N GLU A 329 -24.76 1.72 4.37
CA GLU A 329 -25.21 2.79 3.46
C GLU A 329 -24.38 2.84 2.17
N MET A 330 -23.05 2.75 2.27
CA MET A 330 -22.18 2.71 1.09
C MET A 330 -22.44 1.46 0.25
N SER A 331 -22.62 0.30 0.88
CA SER A 331 -22.95 -0.96 0.21
C SER A 331 -24.26 -0.86 -0.57
N ALA A 332 -25.29 -0.26 0.03
CA ALA A 332 -26.58 -0.01 -0.62
C ALA A 332 -26.44 0.97 -1.81
N ALA A 333 -25.67 2.06 -1.65
CA ALA A 333 -25.43 3.02 -2.73
C ALA A 333 -24.67 2.39 -3.91
N ILE A 334 -23.69 1.54 -3.64
CA ILE A 334 -22.97 0.77 -4.67
C ILE A 334 -23.93 -0.16 -5.40
N ALA A 335 -24.79 -0.89 -4.69
CA ALA A 335 -25.75 -1.81 -5.29
C ALA A 335 -26.76 -1.09 -6.20
N VAL A 336 -27.27 0.07 -5.77
CA VAL A 336 -28.16 0.91 -6.58
C VAL A 336 -27.45 1.41 -7.83
N SER A 337 -26.26 1.97 -7.67
CA SER A 337 -25.44 2.44 -8.80
C SER A 337 -25.16 1.31 -9.80
N TYR A 338 -24.77 0.14 -9.30
CA TYR A 338 -24.51 -1.05 -10.12
C TYR A 338 -25.77 -1.50 -10.88
N THR A 339 -26.93 -1.58 -10.22
CA THR A 339 -28.19 -2.01 -10.83
C THR A 339 -28.64 -1.08 -11.93
N HIS A 340 -28.60 0.23 -11.69
CA HIS A 340 -28.96 1.23 -12.73
C HIS A 340 -28.07 1.18 -13.95
N LEU A 341 -26.80 0.81 -13.79
CA LEU A 341 -25.79 0.80 -14.83
C LEU A 341 -25.75 -0.54 -15.61
N THR A 342 -26.26 -1.63 -15.00
CA THR A 342 -26.27 -2.97 -15.60
C THR A 342 -27.64 -3.39 -16.13
N LEU A 343 -28.73 -2.68 -15.76
CA LEU A 343 -30.02 -2.87 -16.39
C LEU A 343 -29.89 -2.57 -17.89
N PRO A 344 -30.15 -3.54 -18.78
CA PRO A 344 -30.13 -3.24 -20.20
C PRO A 344 -31.16 -2.16 -20.50
N THR A 345 -30.84 -1.30 -21.44
CA THR A 345 -31.77 -0.38 -22.12
C THR A 345 -32.83 -1.20 -22.90
N ILE A 346 -33.49 -2.17 -22.27
CA ILE A 346 -34.46 -3.10 -22.88
C ILE A 346 -35.89 -2.52 -22.82
N LEU A 347 -36.07 -1.26 -22.51
CA LEU A 347 -37.40 -0.64 -22.53
C LEU A 347 -37.44 0.61 -23.41
N LEU A 348 -36.94 0.49 -24.65
CA LEU A 348 -37.28 1.41 -25.73
C LEU A 348 -37.43 0.60 -27.01
N VAL A 349 -38.47 -0.23 -27.11
CA VAL A 349 -39.13 -0.61 -28.35
C VAL A 349 -40.64 -0.54 -28.13
#